data_91389f758c7d9f1deb710e58b4038b65
#
_entry.id   91389f758c7d9f1deb710e58b4038b65
#
_cell.length_a   1.000
_cell.length_b   1.000
_cell.length_c   1.000
_cell.angle_alpha   90.00
_cell.angle_beta   90.00
_cell.angle_gamma   90.00
#
_symmetry.space_group_name_H-M   'P 1'
#
loop_
_entity.id
_entity.type
_entity.pdbx_description
1 polymer ?
#
loop_
_entity_poly.entity_id
_entity_poly.type
_entity_poly.pdbx_seq_one_letter_code
_entity_poly.pdbx_strand_id
1 'polypeptide(L)'
;MQGGHDLGGKQGLGPIDPEPETEEPVFHSEWERRVFGLTLATGMLGKWNIDQSRFAREQQHPIDYLKNSYYENWYEGICKLLLENELISEEELNSGTVKQFLPTDLRVPNQEDARKILTSGGPTEMKLEKQAIFGIGDKVRVLKNYTDGHTRAPAYVQGCIGEVTIQHGCHVFPDVNIKGKKEGCLLYTSDAADE
;
A
#
# COMPACT_ATOMS: atom_id res chain seq x y z
N MET A 1 8.09 1.72 -8.18
CA MET A 1 8.06 0.73 -9.30
C MET A 1 6.82 1.01 -10.14
N GLN A 2 6.94 0.95 -11.45
CA GLN A 2 5.81 1.04 -12.38
C GLN A 2 5.39 -0.37 -12.75
N GLY A 3 4.20 -0.78 -12.33
CA GLY A 3 3.69 -2.13 -12.54
C GLY A 3 2.23 -2.14 -12.97
N GLY A 4 1.57 -3.29 -12.87
CA GLY A 4 0.16 -3.46 -13.17
C GLY A 4 -0.80 -2.57 -12.33
N HIS A 5 -0.33 -2.08 -11.19
CA HIS A 5 -1.07 -1.19 -10.30
C HIS A 5 -1.06 0.28 -10.74
N ASP A 6 -0.17 0.69 -11.65
CA ASP A 6 0.03 2.08 -12.08
C ASP A 6 -0.56 2.29 -13.48
N LEU A 7 -1.90 2.34 -13.54
CA LEU A 7 -2.68 2.41 -14.77
C LEU A 7 -3.14 3.83 -15.13
N GLY A 8 -2.96 4.80 -14.24
CA GLY A 8 -3.36 6.18 -14.48
C GLY A 8 -2.77 6.73 -15.78
N GLY A 9 -3.58 7.44 -16.57
CA GLY A 9 -3.20 8.02 -17.85
C GLY A 9 -2.99 7.02 -19.00
N LYS A 10 -3.18 5.72 -18.80
CA LYS A 10 -3.08 4.71 -19.86
C LYS A 10 -4.40 4.60 -20.64
N GLN A 11 -4.30 4.59 -21.96
CA GLN A 11 -5.44 4.44 -22.86
C GLN A 11 -5.70 2.96 -23.21
N GLY A 12 -6.91 2.66 -23.68
CA GLY A 12 -7.25 1.32 -24.19
C GLY A 12 -7.65 0.30 -23.12
N LEU A 13 -7.87 0.73 -21.88
CA LEU A 13 -8.32 -0.14 -20.78
C LEU A 13 -9.85 -0.33 -20.75
N GLY A 14 -10.58 0.30 -21.66
CA GLY A 14 -12.03 0.26 -21.70
C GLY A 14 -12.68 1.26 -20.74
N PRO A 15 -14.03 1.34 -20.73
CA PRO A 15 -14.76 2.15 -19.78
C PRO A 15 -14.66 1.60 -18.37
N ILE A 16 -14.75 2.48 -17.38
CA ILE A 16 -14.97 2.09 -15.99
C ILE A 16 -16.46 1.71 -15.87
N ASP A 17 -16.72 0.48 -15.43
CA ASP A 17 -18.08 -0.05 -15.22
C ASP A 17 -18.22 -0.52 -13.76
N PRO A 18 -18.37 0.40 -12.80
CA PRO A 18 -18.51 0.06 -11.39
C PRO A 18 -19.91 -0.49 -11.11
N GLU A 19 -19.99 -1.40 -10.17
CA GLU A 19 -21.29 -1.78 -9.60
C GLU A 19 -21.98 -0.54 -8.98
N PRO A 20 -23.32 -0.46 -9.03
CA PRO A 20 -24.03 0.63 -8.36
C PRO A 20 -23.72 0.61 -6.85
N GLU A 21 -23.33 1.75 -6.29
CA GLU A 21 -22.90 1.88 -4.88
C GLU A 21 -23.93 1.32 -3.87
N THR A 22 -25.20 1.37 -4.23
CA THR A 22 -26.31 0.83 -3.40
C THR A 22 -26.44 -0.69 -3.45
N GLU A 23 -25.83 -1.34 -4.44
CA GLU A 23 -25.93 -2.78 -4.70
C GLU A 23 -24.59 -3.49 -4.46
N GLU A 24 -23.47 -2.76 -4.46
CA GLU A 24 -22.15 -3.31 -4.25
C GLU A 24 -22.01 -3.83 -2.80
N PRO A 25 -21.82 -5.14 -2.60
CA PRO A 25 -21.58 -5.68 -1.25
C PRO A 25 -20.14 -5.35 -0.81
N VAL A 26 -19.93 -5.18 0.49
CA VAL A 26 -18.57 -4.98 1.06
C VAL A 26 -17.63 -6.16 0.72
N PHE A 27 -18.20 -7.36 0.62
CA PHE A 27 -17.50 -8.57 0.19
C PHE A 27 -18.43 -9.37 -0.72
N HIS A 28 -17.98 -9.74 -1.91
CA HIS A 28 -18.75 -10.55 -2.86
C HIS A 28 -18.82 -12.04 -2.45
N SER A 29 -17.92 -12.45 -1.54
CA SER A 29 -17.85 -13.84 -1.07
C SER A 29 -17.23 -13.94 0.33
N GLU A 30 -17.50 -15.08 1.01
CA GLU A 30 -16.99 -15.32 2.36
C GLU A 30 -15.44 -15.42 2.41
N TRP A 31 -14.78 -15.87 1.35
CA TRP A 31 -13.33 -15.95 1.34
C TRP A 31 -12.67 -14.55 1.33
N GLU A 32 -13.29 -13.56 0.71
CA GLU A 32 -12.81 -12.17 0.70
C GLU A 32 -12.79 -11.58 2.10
N ARG A 33 -13.88 -11.82 2.86
CA ARG A 33 -13.94 -11.44 4.28
C ARG A 33 -12.83 -12.09 5.08
N ARG A 34 -12.51 -13.35 4.80
CA ARG A 34 -11.41 -14.06 5.47
C ARG A 34 -10.05 -13.48 5.09
N VAL A 35 -9.82 -13.16 3.83
CA VAL A 35 -8.58 -12.50 3.36
C VAL A 35 -8.41 -11.15 4.02
N PHE A 36 -9.48 -10.35 4.07
CA PHE A 36 -9.45 -9.07 4.79
C PHE A 36 -9.10 -9.26 6.27
N GLY A 37 -9.78 -10.17 6.95
CA GLY A 37 -9.50 -10.48 8.36
C GLY A 37 -8.07 -10.97 8.60
N LEU A 38 -7.56 -11.85 7.73
CA LEU A 38 -6.18 -12.33 7.78
C LEU A 38 -5.17 -11.21 7.56
N THR A 39 -5.41 -10.31 6.60
CA THR A 39 -4.53 -9.16 6.34
C THR A 39 -4.39 -8.28 7.59
N LEU A 40 -5.50 -7.98 8.25
CA LEU A 40 -5.48 -7.18 9.47
C LEU A 40 -4.79 -7.94 10.62
N ALA A 41 -5.15 -9.20 10.84
CA ALA A 41 -4.60 -10.01 11.93
C ALA A 41 -3.09 -10.21 11.79
N THR A 42 -2.61 -10.53 10.60
CA THR A 42 -1.18 -10.73 10.34
C THR A 42 -0.41 -9.41 10.34
N GLY A 43 -1.02 -8.33 9.86
CA GLY A 43 -0.45 -6.98 9.96
C GLY A 43 -0.21 -6.52 11.40
N MET A 44 -1.09 -6.94 12.33
CA MET A 44 -0.95 -6.63 13.76
C MET A 44 0.22 -7.36 14.44
N LEU A 45 0.82 -8.37 13.79
CA LEU A 45 2.04 -9.01 14.28
C LEU A 45 3.25 -8.08 14.24
N GLY A 46 3.16 -6.95 13.50
CA GLY A 46 4.20 -5.93 13.44
C GLY A 46 5.48 -6.35 12.70
N LYS A 47 5.42 -7.41 11.89
CA LYS A 47 6.55 -7.88 11.09
C LYS A 47 6.80 -7.03 9.85
N TRP A 48 5.81 -6.29 9.40
CA TRP A 48 5.89 -5.35 8.29
C TRP A 48 5.01 -4.12 8.53
N ASN A 49 5.27 -3.05 7.80
CA ASN A 49 4.46 -1.84 7.81
C ASN A 49 3.49 -1.77 6.62
N ILE A 50 2.63 -0.74 6.61
CA ILE A 50 1.60 -0.57 5.57
C ILE A 50 2.18 -0.44 4.16
N ASP A 51 3.33 0.21 4.00
CA ASP A 51 3.94 0.42 2.69
C ASP A 51 4.61 -0.87 2.17
N GLN A 52 5.18 -1.68 3.05
CA GLN A 52 5.62 -3.04 2.72
C GLN A 52 4.44 -3.91 2.27
N SER A 53 3.29 -3.79 2.95
CA SER A 53 2.07 -4.51 2.54
C SER A 53 1.55 -4.05 1.17
N ARG A 54 1.62 -2.77 0.85
CA ARG A 54 1.27 -2.24 -0.48
C ARG A 54 2.27 -2.73 -1.52
N PHE A 55 3.55 -2.60 -1.23
CA PHE A 55 4.61 -3.00 -2.15
C PHE A 55 4.58 -4.50 -2.49
N ALA A 56 4.28 -5.36 -1.51
CA ALA A 56 4.13 -6.79 -1.75
C ALA A 56 3.06 -7.10 -2.83
N ARG A 57 1.95 -6.34 -2.83
CA ARG A 57 0.91 -6.45 -3.85
C ARG A 57 1.35 -5.90 -5.21
N GLU A 58 2.11 -4.81 -5.22
CA GLU A 58 2.62 -4.15 -6.43
C GLU A 58 3.67 -4.98 -7.16
N GLN A 59 4.33 -5.91 -6.47
CA GLN A 59 5.38 -6.78 -7.02
C GLN A 59 4.84 -8.00 -7.78
N GLN A 60 3.54 -8.21 -7.85
CA GLN A 60 2.94 -9.26 -8.65
C GLN A 60 3.27 -9.07 -10.13
N HIS A 61 3.29 -10.18 -10.87
CA HIS A 61 3.40 -10.09 -12.32
C HIS A 61 2.24 -9.22 -12.86
N PRO A 62 2.48 -8.26 -13.76
CA PRO A 62 1.44 -7.31 -14.19
C PRO A 62 0.18 -7.97 -14.75
N ILE A 63 0.31 -9.10 -15.43
CA ILE A 63 -0.85 -9.86 -15.98
C ILE A 63 -1.69 -10.41 -14.83
N ASP A 64 -1.05 -10.97 -13.79
CA ASP A 64 -1.76 -11.54 -12.66
C ASP A 64 -2.43 -10.44 -11.84
N TYR A 65 -1.73 -9.32 -11.59
CA TYR A 65 -2.31 -8.17 -10.91
C TYR A 65 -3.58 -7.64 -11.59
N LEU A 66 -3.59 -7.58 -12.93
CA LEU A 66 -4.73 -7.09 -13.71
C LEU A 66 -5.86 -8.10 -13.84
N LYS A 67 -5.55 -9.40 -13.79
CA LYS A 67 -6.51 -10.48 -13.90
C LYS A 67 -7.19 -10.78 -12.56
N ASN A 68 -6.45 -10.65 -11.48
CA ASN A 68 -6.93 -10.93 -10.14
C ASN A 68 -7.99 -9.92 -9.70
N SER A 69 -8.96 -10.37 -8.95
CA SER A 69 -9.89 -9.52 -8.21
C SER A 69 -9.15 -8.75 -7.11
N TYR A 70 -9.84 -7.77 -6.51
CA TYR A 70 -9.25 -6.93 -5.46
C TYR A 70 -8.69 -7.74 -4.29
N TYR A 71 -9.46 -8.70 -3.77
CA TYR A 71 -9.01 -9.52 -2.64
C TYR A 71 -8.05 -10.64 -3.03
N GLU A 72 -8.04 -11.10 -4.29
CA GLU A 72 -6.98 -11.99 -4.78
C GLU A 72 -5.62 -11.27 -4.75
N ASN A 73 -5.56 -10.01 -5.18
CA ASN A 73 -4.34 -9.21 -5.05
C ASN A 73 -3.90 -9.04 -3.59
N TRP A 74 -4.84 -8.94 -2.65
CA TRP A 74 -4.51 -8.89 -1.21
C TRP A 74 -3.97 -10.23 -0.72
N TYR A 75 -4.57 -11.32 -1.16
CA TYR A 75 -4.15 -12.68 -0.80
C TYR A 75 -2.71 -12.96 -1.26
N GLU A 76 -2.39 -12.66 -2.51
CA GLU A 76 -1.02 -12.78 -3.03
C GLU A 76 -0.02 -11.95 -2.21
N GLY A 77 -0.38 -10.71 -1.89
CA GLY A 77 0.45 -9.85 -1.05
C GLY A 77 0.68 -10.41 0.35
N ILE A 78 -0.35 -11.01 0.99
CA ILE A 78 -0.21 -11.64 2.31
C ILE A 78 0.68 -12.87 2.21
N CYS A 79 0.45 -13.76 1.25
CA CYS A 79 1.24 -14.98 1.07
C CYS A 79 2.73 -14.63 0.93
N LYS A 80 3.05 -13.64 0.10
CA LYS A 80 4.41 -13.15 -0.05
C LYS A 80 5.01 -12.67 1.28
N LEU A 81 4.30 -11.84 2.02
CA LEU A 81 4.79 -11.30 3.30
C LEU A 81 4.98 -12.38 4.37
N LEU A 82 4.06 -13.35 4.43
CA LEU A 82 4.17 -14.46 5.37
C LEU A 82 5.38 -15.34 5.08
N LEU A 83 5.66 -15.60 3.79
CA LEU A 83 6.85 -16.35 3.35
C LEU A 83 8.15 -15.57 3.63
N GLU A 84 8.21 -14.29 3.25
CA GLU A 84 9.39 -13.44 3.44
C GLU A 84 9.75 -13.22 4.92
N ASN A 85 8.76 -13.28 5.81
CA ASN A 85 8.97 -13.16 7.25
C ASN A 85 9.04 -14.53 7.97
N GLU A 86 9.14 -15.63 7.21
CA GLU A 86 9.28 -17.00 7.74
C GLU A 86 8.16 -17.41 8.72
N LEU A 87 6.96 -16.82 8.54
CA LEU A 87 5.79 -17.17 9.36
C LEU A 87 5.07 -18.41 8.83
N ILE A 88 5.24 -18.72 7.56
CA ILE A 88 4.86 -19.97 6.91
C ILE A 88 5.96 -20.39 5.93
N SER A 89 6.04 -21.67 5.61
CA SER A 89 6.88 -22.20 4.54
C SER A 89 6.09 -22.36 3.23
N GLU A 90 6.80 -22.44 2.10
CA GLU A 90 6.16 -22.76 0.81
C GLU A 90 5.45 -24.11 0.84
N GLU A 91 6.00 -25.09 1.58
CA GLU A 91 5.40 -26.40 1.72
C GLU A 91 4.06 -26.34 2.48
N GLU A 92 3.98 -25.53 3.54
CA GLU A 92 2.75 -25.28 4.29
C GLU A 92 1.70 -24.57 3.45
N LEU A 93 2.12 -23.55 2.70
CA LEU A 93 1.23 -22.82 1.80
C LEU A 93 0.63 -23.76 0.73
N ASN A 94 1.44 -24.62 0.12
CA ASN A 94 1.02 -25.53 -0.93
C ASN A 94 0.19 -26.72 -0.41
N SER A 95 0.52 -27.24 0.77
CA SER A 95 -0.16 -28.42 1.36
C SER A 95 -1.38 -28.06 2.19
N GLY A 96 -1.48 -26.81 2.64
CA GLY A 96 -2.48 -26.39 3.64
C GLY A 96 -2.31 -27.03 5.01
N THR A 97 -1.14 -27.61 5.29
CA THR A 97 -0.89 -28.35 6.54
C THR A 97 0.24 -27.69 7.31
N VAL A 98 -0.03 -27.29 8.55
CA VAL A 98 0.98 -26.69 9.43
C VAL A 98 2.05 -27.72 9.77
N LYS A 99 3.31 -27.36 9.56
CA LYS A 99 4.48 -28.23 9.80
C LYS A 99 5.49 -27.62 10.77
N GLN A 100 5.54 -26.30 10.84
CA GLN A 100 6.48 -25.60 11.73
C GLN A 100 5.74 -24.89 12.87
N PHE A 101 6.45 -24.71 13.98
CA PHE A 101 5.96 -23.88 15.06
C PHE A 101 6.33 -22.42 14.79
N LEU A 102 5.39 -21.52 15.09
CA LEU A 102 5.68 -20.08 15.05
C LEU A 102 6.79 -19.73 16.04
N PRO A 103 7.58 -18.68 15.76
CA PRO A 103 8.56 -18.16 16.70
C PRO A 103 7.93 -17.89 18.08
N THR A 104 8.58 -18.31 19.14
CA THR A 104 8.07 -18.19 20.51
C THR A 104 8.00 -16.74 21.00
N ASP A 105 8.75 -15.85 20.38
CA ASP A 105 8.78 -14.41 20.63
C ASP A 105 7.74 -13.62 19.83
N LEU A 106 6.95 -14.31 19.01
CA LEU A 106 5.92 -13.67 18.21
C LEU A 106 4.79 -13.14 19.10
N ARG A 107 4.67 -11.83 19.18
CA ARG A 107 3.59 -11.18 19.92
C ARG A 107 2.30 -11.23 19.12
N VAL A 108 1.39 -12.11 19.52
CA VAL A 108 0.03 -12.15 18.97
C VAL A 108 -0.86 -11.25 19.81
N PRO A 109 -1.49 -10.19 19.25
CA PRO A 109 -2.38 -9.32 20.00
C PRO A 109 -3.64 -10.08 20.44
N ASN A 110 -4.08 -9.83 21.67
CA ASN A 110 -5.36 -10.31 22.15
C ASN A 110 -6.52 -9.46 21.58
N GLN A 111 -7.75 -9.82 21.88
CA GLN A 111 -8.94 -9.12 21.34
C GLN A 111 -9.00 -7.64 21.71
N GLU A 112 -8.58 -7.27 22.90
CA GLU A 112 -8.57 -5.87 23.38
C GLU A 112 -7.49 -5.08 22.67
N ASP A 113 -6.28 -5.63 22.57
CA ASP A 113 -5.17 -5.03 21.81
C ASP A 113 -5.53 -4.84 20.34
N ALA A 114 -6.15 -5.85 19.71
CA ALA A 114 -6.58 -5.77 18.32
C ALA A 114 -7.61 -4.65 18.12
N ARG A 115 -8.62 -4.56 19.00
CA ARG A 115 -9.62 -3.48 18.95
C ARG A 115 -8.95 -2.11 19.09
N LYS A 116 -8.03 -1.96 20.04
CA LYS A 116 -7.29 -0.71 20.27
C LYS A 116 -6.48 -0.31 19.04
N ILE A 117 -5.75 -1.26 18.43
CA ILE A 117 -4.96 -1.01 17.21
C ILE A 117 -5.87 -0.52 16.08
N LEU A 118 -7.01 -1.20 15.86
CA LEU A 118 -7.95 -0.85 14.79
C LEU A 118 -8.60 0.53 14.98
N THR A 119 -8.85 0.92 16.24
CA THR A 119 -9.52 2.20 16.54
C THR A 119 -8.54 3.38 16.64
N SER A 120 -7.29 3.15 17.03
CA SER A 120 -6.31 4.24 17.17
C SER A 120 -5.64 4.62 15.85
N GLY A 121 -5.62 3.69 14.89
CA GLY A 121 -4.88 3.88 13.65
C GLY A 121 -3.37 4.00 13.85
N GLY A 122 -2.68 4.36 12.78
CA GLY A 122 -1.25 4.66 12.78
C GLY A 122 -1.00 6.00 12.11
N PRO A 123 -0.81 7.11 12.86
CA PRO A 123 -0.57 8.41 12.26
C PRO A 123 0.70 8.38 11.41
N THR A 124 0.61 8.96 10.22
CA THR A 124 1.74 9.11 9.29
C THR A 124 2.46 10.44 9.50
N GLU A 125 1.88 11.35 10.25
CA GLU A 125 2.48 12.64 10.56
C GLU A 125 3.79 12.48 11.33
N MET A 126 4.76 13.30 10.96
CA MET A 126 6.08 13.36 11.59
C MET A 126 6.40 14.79 11.98
N LYS A 127 7.30 14.95 12.96
CA LYS A 127 7.82 16.27 13.30
C LYS A 127 8.53 16.87 12.09
N LEU A 128 8.17 18.12 11.78
CA LEU A 128 8.82 18.88 10.74
C LEU A 128 10.20 19.34 11.20
N GLU A 129 11.25 18.83 10.57
CA GLU A 129 12.64 19.22 10.87
C GLU A 129 13.18 20.26 9.89
N LYS A 130 12.54 20.40 8.73
CA LYS A 130 12.96 21.31 7.64
C LYS A 130 11.78 22.19 7.23
N GLN A 131 12.08 23.44 6.93
CA GLN A 131 11.06 24.34 6.38
C GLN A 131 10.58 23.85 5.01
N ALA A 132 9.30 24.12 4.71
CA ALA A 132 8.74 23.89 3.40
C ALA A 132 9.49 24.74 2.36
N ILE A 133 9.89 24.09 1.25
CA ILE A 133 10.61 24.75 0.16
C ILE A 133 9.62 25.46 -0.76
N PHE A 134 8.43 24.89 -0.94
CA PHE A 134 7.39 25.41 -1.82
C PHE A 134 6.25 26.02 -1.02
N GLY A 135 5.78 27.18 -1.46
CA GLY A 135 4.58 27.86 -0.98
C GLY A 135 3.34 27.50 -1.80
N ILE A 136 2.16 27.85 -1.27
CA ILE A 136 0.92 27.79 -2.06
C ILE A 136 1.03 28.79 -3.21
N GLY A 137 0.67 28.37 -4.44
CA GLY A 137 0.80 29.15 -5.66
C GLY A 137 2.12 28.95 -6.41
N ASP A 138 3.09 28.22 -5.81
CA ASP A 138 4.35 27.95 -6.51
C ASP A 138 4.13 26.92 -7.62
N LYS A 139 4.74 27.19 -8.78
CA LYS A 139 4.78 26.24 -9.88
C LYS A 139 5.92 25.24 -9.67
N VAL A 140 5.56 23.97 -9.68
CA VAL A 140 6.48 22.86 -9.47
C VAL A 140 6.46 21.90 -10.64
N ARG A 141 7.59 21.26 -10.91
CA ARG A 141 7.68 20.16 -11.88
C ARG A 141 7.96 18.87 -11.14
N VAL A 142 7.10 17.87 -11.35
CA VAL A 142 7.33 16.52 -10.82
C VAL A 142 8.55 15.91 -11.51
N LEU A 143 9.49 15.43 -10.70
CA LEU A 143 10.69 14.79 -11.23
C LEU A 143 10.34 13.47 -11.93
N LYS A 144 11.01 13.19 -13.03
CA LYS A 144 10.99 11.86 -13.66
C LYS A 144 11.90 10.95 -12.86
N ASN A 145 11.34 10.25 -11.90
CA ASN A 145 12.07 9.33 -11.03
C ASN A 145 11.54 7.91 -11.23
N TYR A 146 12.31 7.08 -11.93
CA TYR A 146 12.02 5.67 -12.10
C TYR A 146 12.68 4.91 -10.96
N THR A 147 11.89 4.52 -9.97
CA THR A 147 12.36 3.70 -8.85
C THR A 147 11.97 2.25 -9.05
N ASP A 148 12.88 1.33 -8.68
CA ASP A 148 12.56 -0.11 -8.61
C ASP A 148 11.79 -0.47 -7.34
N GLY A 149 11.76 0.44 -6.37
CA GLY A 149 11.03 0.31 -5.11
C GLY A 149 9.60 0.84 -5.17
N HIS A 150 8.96 0.79 -4.02
CA HIS A 150 7.64 1.39 -3.82
C HIS A 150 7.70 2.92 -3.98
N THR A 151 6.69 3.48 -4.62
CA THR A 151 6.45 4.93 -4.66
C THR A 151 4.96 5.22 -4.73
N ARG A 152 4.55 6.36 -4.18
CA ARG A 152 3.17 6.84 -4.25
C ARG A 152 2.98 7.91 -5.33
N ALA A 153 4.04 8.24 -6.08
CA ALA A 153 3.97 9.13 -7.23
C ALA A 153 3.59 8.34 -8.49
N PRO A 154 2.37 8.51 -9.06
CA PRO A 154 1.95 7.77 -10.24
C PRO A 154 2.80 8.15 -11.46
N ALA A 155 2.89 7.24 -12.42
CA ALA A 155 3.69 7.47 -13.63
C ALA A 155 3.17 8.66 -14.46
N TYR A 156 1.85 8.85 -14.51
CA TYR A 156 1.25 9.89 -15.35
C TYR A 156 1.56 11.33 -14.92
N VAL A 157 1.88 11.54 -13.62
CA VAL A 157 2.27 12.90 -13.15
C VAL A 157 3.75 13.22 -13.38
N GLN A 158 4.57 12.22 -13.72
CA GLN A 158 6.01 12.43 -13.85
C GLN A 158 6.37 13.36 -15.00
N GLY A 159 7.09 14.42 -14.67
CA GLY A 159 7.49 15.47 -15.63
C GLY A 159 6.42 16.55 -15.87
N CYS A 160 5.19 16.35 -15.35
CA CYS A 160 4.13 17.37 -15.44
C CYS A 160 4.47 18.58 -14.56
N ILE A 161 3.91 19.73 -14.96
CA ILE A 161 3.98 20.97 -14.20
C ILE A 161 2.64 21.14 -13.49
N GLY A 162 2.66 21.48 -12.22
CA GLY A 162 1.46 21.79 -11.43
C GLY A 162 1.71 23.00 -10.54
N GLU A 163 0.66 23.51 -9.93
CA GLU A 163 0.71 24.57 -8.93
C GLU A 163 0.38 24.00 -7.56
N VAL A 164 1.19 24.32 -6.55
CA VAL A 164 0.95 23.86 -5.16
C VAL A 164 -0.33 24.52 -4.62
N THR A 165 -1.31 23.70 -4.26
CA THR A 165 -2.59 24.17 -3.73
C THR A 165 -2.70 23.96 -2.21
N ILE A 166 -2.09 22.90 -1.67
CA ILE A 166 -2.15 22.58 -0.25
C ILE A 166 -0.80 22.09 0.26
N GLN A 167 -0.43 22.50 1.46
CA GLN A 167 0.69 21.97 2.24
C GLN A 167 0.12 21.11 3.37
N HIS A 168 0.46 19.83 3.41
CA HIS A 168 -0.03 18.89 4.42
C HIS A 168 0.94 18.69 5.61
N GLY A 169 2.13 19.30 5.56
CA GLY A 169 3.15 19.10 6.56
C GLY A 169 4.07 17.92 6.25
N CYS A 170 4.67 17.35 7.29
CA CYS A 170 5.64 16.26 7.15
C CYS A 170 4.98 14.92 7.46
N HIS A 171 5.18 13.97 6.57
CA HIS A 171 4.65 12.60 6.70
C HIS A 171 5.73 11.57 6.44
N VAL A 172 5.51 10.34 6.90
CA VAL A 172 6.40 9.21 6.61
C VAL A 172 6.55 9.06 5.09
N PHE A 173 7.80 9.00 4.62
CA PHE A 173 8.10 8.83 3.20
C PHE A 173 8.00 7.36 2.78
N PRO A 174 7.00 6.98 1.97
CA PRO A 174 6.72 5.58 1.63
C PRO A 174 7.90 4.86 0.97
N ASP A 175 8.63 5.55 0.09
CA ASP A 175 9.74 5.00 -0.70
C ASP A 175 10.89 4.45 0.18
N VAL A 176 11.05 4.97 1.39
CA VAL A 176 12.05 4.49 2.35
C VAL A 176 11.44 3.65 3.47
N ASN A 177 10.14 3.83 3.75
CA ASN A 177 9.45 3.07 4.77
C ASN A 177 9.37 1.57 4.45
N ILE A 178 9.34 1.20 3.16
CA ILE A 178 9.46 -0.20 2.72
C ILE A 178 10.78 -0.85 3.13
N LYS A 179 11.81 -0.06 3.42
CA LYS A 179 13.13 -0.54 3.89
C LYS A 179 13.23 -0.56 5.42
N GLY A 180 12.10 -0.42 6.11
CA GLY A 180 12.04 -0.35 7.56
C GLY A 180 12.58 0.95 8.17
N LYS A 181 12.82 1.99 7.35
CA LYS A 181 13.31 3.29 7.81
C LYS A 181 12.17 4.30 7.83
N LYS A 182 12.06 5.04 8.93
CA LYS A 182 11.10 6.15 9.04
C LYS A 182 11.81 7.47 8.75
N GLU A 183 11.62 7.99 7.55
CA GLU A 183 12.08 9.32 7.15
C GLU A 183 10.87 10.20 6.86
N GLY A 184 10.93 11.48 7.25
CA GLY A 184 9.89 12.44 6.99
C GLY A 184 10.04 13.08 5.61
N CYS A 185 8.93 13.19 4.88
CA CYS A 185 8.84 13.91 3.62
C CYS A 185 7.73 14.96 3.72
N LEU A 186 7.98 16.15 3.18
CA LEU A 186 6.97 17.18 3.04
C LEU A 186 5.95 16.76 1.97
N LEU A 187 4.68 16.79 2.35
CA LEU A 187 3.58 16.40 1.48
C LEU A 187 2.85 17.65 0.98
N TYR A 188 2.69 17.73 -0.34
CA TYR A 188 1.97 18.79 -1.03
C TYR A 188 0.87 18.19 -1.91
N THR A 189 -0.23 18.92 -2.04
CA THR A 189 -1.16 18.70 -3.17
C THR A 189 -0.86 19.74 -4.23
N SER A 190 -0.68 19.30 -5.46
CA SER A 190 -0.61 20.17 -6.63
C SER A 190 -1.76 19.86 -7.56
N ASP A 191 -2.33 20.92 -8.15
CA ASP A 191 -3.23 20.79 -9.28
C ASP A 191 -2.34 20.64 -10.53
N ALA A 192 -2.35 19.46 -11.13
CA ALA A 192 -1.67 19.25 -12.39
C ALA A 192 -2.57 19.86 -13.47
N ALA A 193 -2.10 20.92 -14.12
CA ALA A 193 -2.81 21.50 -15.24
C ALA A 193 -3.05 20.42 -16.30
N ASP A 194 -4.32 20.20 -16.62
CA ASP A 194 -4.73 19.40 -17.77
C ASP A 194 -4.24 20.11 -19.03
N GLU A 195 -3.15 19.65 -19.64
CA GLU A 195 -2.74 19.98 -21.00
C GLU A 195 -2.88 18.76 -21.90
#